data_830d58a0335478b5d7feb0f8681b2926
#
_entry.id   830d58a0335478b5d7feb0f8681b2926
#
_cell.length_a   1.000
_cell.length_b   1.000
_cell.length_c   1.000
_cell.angle_alpha   90.00
_cell.angle_beta   90.00
_cell.angle_gamma   90.00
#
_symmetry.space_group_name_H-M   'P 1'
#
loop_
_entity.id
_entity.type
_entity.pdbx_description
1 polymer ?
#
loop_
_entity_poly.entity_id
_entity_poly.type
_entity_poly.pdbx_seq_one_letter_code
_entity_poly.pdbx_strand_id
1 'polypeptide(L)'
;MRLQNRLNQFQRLHLKTGSSPAQFTVAELAEIFCCSERHTRTLVSHFQDAGWISWQSQAGRGKRASLCCLKTPEDLRGTYLQELLKNGEHSAALQLSQLAPSHLNALLAPHLGGQWQEDAPTLRIPYYRPLQPLDPLTLTGRAEQHLAHTIHAGLTRFIPGDSSPQPNLAHHWQISNDGKTWQFFLRSQLFWHNGEPLKTAQLVARFEQLRGSARGKHNLASVVKLSQPHALCLQFDLDKPDYWLAHRFADLNCLLAHPDDPHIGAGPFRLTTFSPELIRLEQHTYYPLQHPYLAAIEFWITPLLFAQRDNVSCQHPVRIILGEEDELSQVKPVRRSTSLGFCYIAANMRRGVLSEKQAQKIIRIIQSSGMLDNLPIDHDLVRASKEMLPGWPIPIHEDVDVALPKSLRLLFHPPVEFELVAQALQEKLAQEGCTLEVVYHAGRLWEDGELLKSADLLLGDRLIGESPEATLENWLQQDPLWAGILREEDRLLQQQRLASIQQIPLENSRSEELRDHFYQWMSRSIITPLFNYQYQVSAPPRISGVQLTAWGWFDFCQAWVPPPLPQENA
;
A
#
# COMPACT_ATOMS: atom_id res chain seq x y z
N MET A 1 -18.87 26.55 19.28
CA MET A 1 -18.49 25.14 19.57
C MET A 1 -18.63 24.35 18.26
N ARG A 2 -17.66 23.53 17.88
CA ARG A 2 -17.73 22.70 16.65
C ARG A 2 -18.90 21.72 16.75
N LEU A 3 -19.59 21.46 15.63
CA LEU A 3 -20.74 20.57 15.54
C LEU A 3 -20.46 19.18 16.16
N GLN A 4 -19.30 18.61 15.84
CA GLN A 4 -18.86 17.32 16.37
C GLN A 4 -18.85 17.28 17.92
N ASN A 5 -18.36 18.33 18.57
CA ASN A 5 -18.36 18.39 20.03
C ASN A 5 -19.80 18.45 20.60
N ARG A 6 -20.71 19.16 19.93
CA ARG A 6 -22.13 19.20 20.34
C ARG A 6 -22.79 17.82 20.20
N LEU A 7 -22.53 17.12 19.08
CA LEU A 7 -23.04 15.75 18.87
C LEU A 7 -22.47 14.76 19.88
N ASN A 8 -21.19 14.87 20.23
CA ASN A 8 -20.58 14.02 21.26
C ASN A 8 -21.18 14.28 22.64
N GLN A 9 -21.45 15.53 23.00
CA GLN A 9 -22.12 15.86 24.26
C GLN A 9 -23.57 15.37 24.27
N PHE A 10 -24.30 15.51 23.17
CA PHE A 10 -25.64 14.98 23.03
C PHE A 10 -25.66 13.44 23.12
N GLN A 11 -24.67 12.77 22.55
CA GLN A 11 -24.53 11.31 22.66
C GLN A 11 -24.35 10.86 24.13
N ARG A 12 -23.52 11.56 24.91
CA ARG A 12 -23.36 11.31 26.35
C ARG A 12 -24.68 11.45 27.09
N LEU A 13 -25.46 12.48 26.79
CA LEU A 13 -26.79 12.70 27.35
C LEU A 13 -27.72 11.52 26.99
N HIS A 14 -27.83 11.21 25.69
CA HIS A 14 -28.73 10.18 25.19
C HIS A 14 -28.40 8.77 25.75
N LEU A 15 -27.13 8.45 25.97
CA LEU A 15 -26.70 7.20 26.61
C LEU A 15 -27.23 7.07 28.06
N LYS A 16 -27.47 8.18 28.76
CA LYS A 16 -27.99 8.20 30.13
C LYS A 16 -29.52 8.29 30.20
N THR A 17 -30.13 8.96 29.22
CA THR A 17 -31.59 9.22 29.25
C THR A 17 -32.41 8.29 28.35
N GLY A 18 -31.78 7.80 27.27
CA GLY A 18 -32.53 7.25 26.15
C GLY A 18 -33.45 8.28 25.53
N SER A 19 -34.53 7.84 24.89
CA SER A 19 -35.58 8.70 24.31
C SER A 19 -36.77 8.94 25.27
N SER A 20 -36.72 8.45 26.49
CA SER A 20 -37.79 8.61 27.47
C SER A 20 -37.61 9.90 28.30
N PRO A 21 -38.70 10.60 28.69
CA PRO A 21 -38.59 11.73 29.56
C PRO A 21 -37.93 11.40 30.91
N ALA A 22 -36.97 12.18 31.33
CA ALA A 22 -36.23 12.01 32.58
C ALA A 22 -36.08 13.35 33.31
N GLN A 23 -35.87 13.31 34.61
CA GLN A 23 -35.81 14.46 35.48
C GLN A 23 -34.35 14.73 35.89
N PHE A 24 -33.83 15.92 35.58
CA PHE A 24 -32.46 16.31 35.89
C PHE A 24 -32.35 17.70 36.51
N THR A 25 -31.39 17.88 37.39
CA THR A 25 -30.86 19.19 37.80
C THR A 25 -29.76 19.60 36.81
N VAL A 26 -29.44 20.90 36.78
CA VAL A 26 -28.31 21.38 35.97
C VAL A 26 -26.97 20.80 36.44
N ALA A 27 -26.83 20.52 37.74
CA ALA A 27 -25.62 19.93 38.30
C ALA A 27 -25.43 18.48 37.80
N GLU A 28 -26.47 17.63 37.79
CA GLU A 28 -26.43 16.27 37.24
C GLU A 28 -26.11 16.27 35.75
N LEU A 29 -26.65 17.21 34.98
CA LEU A 29 -26.29 17.36 33.56
C LEU A 29 -24.83 17.83 33.37
N ALA A 30 -24.32 18.68 34.29
CA ALA A 30 -22.92 19.12 34.25
C ALA A 30 -21.94 17.96 34.46
N GLU A 31 -22.31 16.99 35.31
CA GLU A 31 -21.55 15.74 35.48
C GLU A 31 -21.57 14.88 34.18
N ILE A 32 -22.75 14.71 33.55
CA ILE A 32 -22.89 13.96 32.28
C ILE A 32 -22.06 14.59 31.18
N PHE A 33 -22.08 15.93 31.06
CA PHE A 33 -21.33 16.64 30.04
C PHE A 33 -19.85 16.87 30.41
N CYS A 34 -19.44 16.53 31.62
CA CYS A 34 -18.09 16.77 32.15
C CYS A 34 -17.69 18.25 31.98
N CYS A 35 -18.57 19.19 32.34
CA CYS A 35 -18.35 20.64 32.20
C CYS A 35 -19.00 21.46 33.30
N SER A 36 -18.74 22.78 33.35
CA SER A 36 -19.34 23.64 34.34
C SER A 36 -20.84 23.81 34.12
N GLU A 37 -21.60 24.06 35.19
CA GLU A 37 -23.05 24.34 35.10
C GLU A 37 -23.40 25.51 34.16
N ARG A 38 -22.54 26.54 34.09
CA ARG A 38 -22.72 27.65 33.15
C ARG A 38 -22.69 27.15 31.71
N HIS A 39 -21.70 26.31 31.38
CA HIS A 39 -21.58 25.75 30.04
C HIS A 39 -22.70 24.74 29.74
N THR A 40 -23.15 23.99 30.74
CA THR A 40 -24.31 23.08 30.65
C THR A 40 -25.58 23.84 30.25
N ARG A 41 -25.87 24.97 30.85
CA ARG A 41 -27.03 25.79 30.46
C ARG A 41 -26.95 26.24 29.00
N THR A 42 -25.76 26.63 28.55
CA THR A 42 -25.54 26.99 27.13
C THR A 42 -25.78 25.79 26.22
N LEU A 43 -25.29 24.60 26.58
CA LEU A 43 -25.51 23.37 25.80
C LEU A 43 -26.98 22.97 25.72
N VAL A 44 -27.68 22.99 26.86
CA VAL A 44 -29.12 22.70 26.93
C VAL A 44 -29.93 23.67 26.06
N SER A 45 -29.63 24.96 26.11
CA SER A 45 -30.27 25.96 25.25
C SER A 45 -30.02 25.65 23.78
N HIS A 46 -28.77 25.40 23.40
CA HIS A 46 -28.43 25.03 22.01
C HIS A 46 -29.14 23.77 21.53
N PHE A 47 -29.24 22.72 22.37
CA PHE A 47 -29.95 21.48 22.00
C PHE A 47 -31.45 21.71 21.88
N GLN A 48 -32.02 22.55 22.73
CA GLN A 48 -33.43 22.90 22.66
C GLN A 48 -33.74 23.75 21.42
N ASP A 49 -32.94 24.79 21.16
CA ASP A 49 -33.08 25.67 19.99
C ASP A 49 -32.93 24.89 18.67
N ALA A 50 -32.07 23.88 18.66
CA ALA A 50 -31.87 22.99 17.50
C ALA A 50 -32.93 21.86 17.41
N GLY A 51 -33.87 21.78 18.36
CA GLY A 51 -34.91 20.74 18.38
C GLY A 51 -34.40 19.33 18.68
N TRP A 52 -33.23 19.18 19.34
CA TRP A 52 -32.68 17.90 19.71
C TRP A 52 -33.28 17.36 21.00
N ILE A 53 -33.67 18.26 21.91
CA ILE A 53 -34.29 17.95 23.18
C ILE A 53 -35.52 18.86 23.44
N SER A 54 -36.40 18.36 24.31
CA SER A 54 -37.37 19.17 25.01
C SER A 54 -36.89 19.38 26.44
N TRP A 55 -36.81 20.65 26.89
CA TRP A 55 -36.39 20.99 28.24
C TRP A 55 -37.46 21.86 28.89
N GLN A 56 -38.08 21.38 29.96
CA GLN A 56 -39.10 22.08 30.71
C GLN A 56 -38.60 22.33 32.15
N SER A 57 -38.16 23.56 32.43
CA SER A 57 -37.71 23.95 33.76
C SER A 57 -38.89 24.24 34.69
N GLN A 58 -38.73 23.84 35.94
CA GLN A 58 -39.64 24.26 37.00
C GLN A 58 -39.03 25.44 37.77
N ALA A 59 -39.84 26.43 38.08
CA ALA A 59 -39.40 27.58 38.88
C ALA A 59 -39.03 27.17 40.31
N GLY A 60 -37.80 27.51 40.75
CA GLY A 60 -37.29 27.26 42.10
C GLY A 60 -35.88 26.70 42.15
N ARG A 61 -35.10 27.08 43.17
CA ARG A 61 -33.70 26.67 43.34
C ARG A 61 -33.62 25.15 43.63
N GLY A 62 -32.88 24.38 42.84
CA GLY A 62 -32.68 22.96 43.05
C GLY A 62 -33.81 22.05 42.54
N LYS A 63 -34.84 22.59 41.85
CA LYS A 63 -35.88 21.76 41.23
C LYS A 63 -35.39 21.02 40.00
N ARG A 64 -35.88 19.80 39.83
CA ARG A 64 -35.59 18.99 38.65
C ARG A 64 -36.41 19.46 37.45
N ALA A 65 -35.80 19.56 36.32
CA ALA A 65 -36.44 19.88 35.04
C ALA A 65 -36.72 18.59 34.27
N SER A 66 -37.79 18.56 33.51
CA SER A 66 -38.10 17.45 32.60
C SER A 66 -37.29 17.63 31.31
N LEU A 67 -36.51 16.60 30.92
CA LEU A 67 -35.75 16.52 29.71
C LEU A 67 -36.19 15.27 28.90
N CYS A 68 -36.41 15.46 27.60
CA CYS A 68 -36.68 14.37 26.67
C CYS A 68 -35.84 14.57 25.42
N CYS A 69 -35.11 13.54 24.98
CA CYS A 69 -34.41 13.55 23.70
C CYS A 69 -35.43 13.34 22.58
N LEU A 70 -35.56 14.30 21.67
CA LEU A 70 -36.47 14.28 20.52
C LEU A 70 -35.86 13.64 19.27
N LYS A 71 -34.55 13.49 19.25
CA LYS A 71 -33.78 12.88 18.17
C LYS A 71 -32.80 11.87 18.76
N THR A 72 -32.35 10.92 17.94
CA THR A 72 -31.23 10.06 18.32
C THR A 72 -29.90 10.67 17.85
N PRO A 73 -28.78 10.37 18.51
CA PRO A 73 -27.45 10.79 18.04
C PRO A 73 -27.13 10.30 16.64
N GLU A 74 -27.62 9.12 16.26
CA GLU A 74 -27.43 8.51 14.96
C GLU A 74 -28.17 9.27 13.86
N ASP A 75 -29.48 9.57 14.06
CA ASP A 75 -30.26 10.37 13.11
C ASP A 75 -29.65 11.74 12.87
N LEU A 76 -29.20 12.42 13.95
CA LEU A 76 -28.57 13.72 13.84
C LEU A 76 -27.25 13.64 13.06
N ARG A 77 -26.39 12.67 13.38
CA ARG A 77 -25.13 12.47 12.64
C ARG A 77 -25.42 12.21 11.17
N GLY A 78 -26.36 11.33 10.83
CA GLY A 78 -26.75 11.04 9.46
C GLY A 78 -27.26 12.26 8.71
N THR A 79 -28.14 13.05 9.33
CA THR A 79 -28.69 14.29 8.76
C THR A 79 -27.60 15.31 8.46
N TYR A 80 -26.73 15.61 9.42
CA TYR A 80 -25.63 16.56 9.22
C TYR A 80 -24.57 16.03 8.25
N LEU A 81 -24.30 14.73 8.24
CA LEU A 81 -23.39 14.10 7.27
C LEU A 81 -23.91 14.33 5.84
N GLN A 82 -25.19 14.07 5.59
CA GLN A 82 -25.81 14.31 4.29
C GLN A 82 -25.77 15.79 3.86
N GLU A 83 -26.04 16.69 4.79
CA GLU A 83 -25.99 18.13 4.53
C GLU A 83 -24.57 18.57 4.13
N LEU A 84 -23.56 18.14 4.89
CA LEU A 84 -22.15 18.43 4.59
C LEU A 84 -21.70 17.83 3.26
N LEU A 85 -22.12 16.59 2.94
CA LEU A 85 -21.82 15.98 1.63
C LEU A 85 -22.43 16.76 0.48
N LYS A 86 -23.67 17.22 0.60
CA LYS A 86 -24.33 18.06 -0.42
C LYS A 86 -23.61 19.40 -0.62
N ASN A 87 -23.03 19.94 0.43
CA ASN A 87 -22.28 21.21 0.39
C ASN A 87 -20.82 21.02 -0.08
N GLY A 88 -20.37 19.78 -0.36
CA GLY A 88 -18.99 19.48 -0.73
C GLY A 88 -17.98 19.52 0.42
N GLU A 89 -18.46 19.60 1.65
CA GLU A 89 -17.63 19.65 2.87
C GLU A 89 -17.22 18.23 3.31
N HIS A 90 -16.55 17.48 2.42
CA HIS A 90 -16.29 16.05 2.58
C HIS A 90 -15.48 15.73 3.86
N SER A 91 -14.45 16.51 4.17
CA SER A 91 -13.64 16.28 5.38
C SER A 91 -14.47 16.42 6.65
N ALA A 92 -15.34 17.42 6.72
CA ALA A 92 -16.23 17.63 7.86
C ALA A 92 -17.31 16.54 7.95
N ALA A 93 -17.84 16.10 6.80
CA ALA A 93 -18.80 14.99 6.72
C ALA A 93 -18.19 13.70 7.27
N LEU A 94 -16.99 13.34 6.84
CA LEU A 94 -16.31 12.12 7.26
C LEU A 94 -15.97 12.09 8.77
N GLN A 95 -15.78 13.25 9.39
CA GLN A 95 -15.67 13.34 10.87
C GLN A 95 -16.94 12.91 11.61
N LEU A 96 -18.09 12.89 10.92
CA LEU A 96 -19.37 12.42 11.47
C LEU A 96 -19.68 10.95 11.14
N SER A 97 -18.76 10.22 10.51
CA SER A 97 -18.93 8.84 10.01
C SER A 97 -19.11 7.77 11.10
N GLN A 98 -19.15 8.13 12.38
CA GLN A 98 -19.42 7.21 13.48
C GLN A 98 -20.91 6.83 13.53
N LEU A 99 -21.33 6.01 12.59
CA LEU A 99 -22.68 5.48 12.39
C LEU A 99 -22.63 3.95 12.29
N ALA A 100 -23.78 3.29 12.40
CA ALA A 100 -23.87 1.87 12.07
C ALA A 100 -23.39 1.62 10.62
N PRO A 101 -22.63 0.55 10.35
CA PRO A 101 -22.02 0.32 9.02
C PRO A 101 -23.03 0.34 7.87
N SER A 102 -24.20 -0.26 8.02
CA SER A 102 -25.27 -0.28 7.01
C SER A 102 -25.81 1.13 6.72
N HIS A 103 -26.05 1.92 7.76
CA HIS A 103 -26.51 3.29 7.63
C HIS A 103 -25.45 4.19 6.97
N LEU A 104 -24.19 4.06 7.42
CA LEU A 104 -23.06 4.78 6.82
C LEU A 104 -22.90 4.45 5.34
N ASN A 105 -23.00 3.15 4.98
CA ASN A 105 -22.92 2.71 3.58
C ASN A 105 -24.03 3.35 2.74
N ALA A 106 -25.28 3.30 3.20
CA ALA A 106 -26.41 3.90 2.49
C ALA A 106 -26.23 5.41 2.25
N LEU A 107 -25.60 6.13 3.18
CA LEU A 107 -25.35 7.56 3.04
C LEU A 107 -24.18 7.88 2.10
N LEU A 108 -23.12 7.07 2.11
CA LEU A 108 -21.90 7.34 1.34
C LEU A 108 -21.94 6.77 -0.07
N ALA A 109 -22.62 5.63 -0.32
CA ALA A 109 -22.63 4.94 -1.60
C ALA A 109 -22.98 5.82 -2.81
N PRO A 110 -23.98 6.74 -2.75
CA PRO A 110 -24.29 7.63 -3.88
C PRO A 110 -23.15 8.57 -4.27
N HIS A 111 -22.24 8.84 -3.34
CA HIS A 111 -21.13 9.78 -3.52
C HIS A 111 -19.81 9.11 -3.91
N LEU A 112 -19.71 7.77 -3.79
CA LEU A 112 -18.49 7.02 -4.08
C LEU A 112 -18.36 6.70 -5.59
N GLY A 113 -17.15 6.27 -6.00
CA GLY A 113 -16.84 5.98 -7.40
C GLY A 113 -16.57 7.23 -8.23
N GLY A 114 -16.74 7.09 -9.55
CA GLY A 114 -16.60 8.21 -10.49
C GLY A 114 -17.74 9.22 -10.34
N GLN A 115 -17.40 10.46 -10.16
CA GLN A 115 -18.33 11.58 -9.99
C GLN A 115 -17.92 12.75 -10.89
N TRP A 116 -18.89 13.45 -11.46
CA TRP A 116 -18.68 14.78 -12.01
C TRP A 116 -19.08 15.81 -10.95
N GLN A 117 -18.13 16.63 -10.55
CA GLN A 117 -18.37 17.75 -9.65
C GLN A 117 -18.07 19.04 -10.42
N GLU A 118 -19.13 19.78 -10.74
CA GLU A 118 -19.07 20.83 -11.74
C GLU A 118 -18.51 20.25 -13.07
N ASP A 119 -17.42 20.74 -13.61
CA ASP A 119 -16.81 20.19 -14.81
C ASP A 119 -15.56 19.32 -14.50
N ALA A 120 -15.41 18.88 -13.25
CA ALA A 120 -14.22 18.17 -12.78
C ALA A 120 -14.53 16.69 -12.48
N PRO A 121 -14.00 15.73 -13.29
CA PRO A 121 -14.15 14.31 -13.03
C PRO A 121 -13.32 13.90 -11.80
N THR A 122 -14.01 13.44 -10.76
CA THR A 122 -13.41 13.06 -9.47
C THR A 122 -13.68 11.59 -9.16
N LEU A 123 -12.67 10.85 -8.74
CA LEU A 123 -12.79 9.47 -8.25
C LEU A 123 -12.76 9.45 -6.72
N ARG A 124 -13.80 8.90 -6.08
CA ARG A 124 -13.88 8.75 -4.62
C ARG A 124 -13.81 7.29 -4.22
N ILE A 125 -12.83 6.98 -3.36
CA ILE A 125 -12.48 5.62 -2.95
C ILE A 125 -12.65 5.51 -1.43
N PRO A 126 -13.53 4.63 -0.92
CA PRO A 126 -13.56 4.33 0.51
C PRO A 126 -12.31 3.54 0.89
N TYR A 127 -11.68 3.87 2.03
CA TYR A 127 -10.47 3.23 2.46
C TYR A 127 -10.55 2.81 3.94
N TYR A 128 -9.95 1.66 4.27
CA TYR A 128 -10.18 0.98 5.54
C TYR A 128 -9.34 1.48 6.72
N ARG A 129 -8.29 2.28 6.48
CA ARG A 129 -7.40 2.79 7.53
C ARG A 129 -6.80 4.15 7.17
N PRO A 130 -6.40 4.96 8.14
CA PRO A 130 -5.55 6.13 7.89
C PRO A 130 -4.24 5.71 7.20
N LEU A 131 -3.72 6.60 6.36
CA LEU A 131 -2.42 6.40 5.70
C LEU A 131 -1.29 7.06 6.51
N GLN A 132 -0.10 6.46 6.41
CA GLN A 132 1.12 7.03 6.95
C GLN A 132 1.61 8.18 6.06
N PRO A 133 2.48 9.07 6.57
CA PRO A 133 3.08 10.13 5.77
C PRO A 133 3.68 9.61 4.47
N LEU A 134 3.52 10.37 3.38
CA LEU A 134 3.92 9.95 2.02
C LEU A 134 5.35 10.40 1.66
N ASP A 135 6.26 10.49 2.63
CA ASP A 135 7.67 10.77 2.38
C ASP A 135 8.37 9.57 1.75
N PRO A 136 8.93 9.68 0.52
CA PRO A 136 9.64 8.59 -0.15
C PRO A 136 10.77 7.96 0.67
N LEU A 137 11.37 8.70 1.61
CA LEU A 137 12.46 8.19 2.46
C LEU A 137 12.00 7.23 3.56
N THR A 138 10.71 7.29 3.97
CA THR A 138 10.21 6.57 5.15
C THR A 138 9.03 5.64 4.86
N LEU A 139 8.56 5.56 3.62
CA LEU A 139 7.41 4.75 3.23
C LEU A 139 7.58 3.27 3.55
N THR A 140 6.52 2.65 4.10
CA THR A 140 6.49 1.21 4.41
C THR A 140 5.29 0.50 3.79
N GLY A 141 4.10 1.11 3.76
CA GLY A 141 2.87 0.51 3.29
C GLY A 141 2.73 0.49 1.76
N ARG A 142 2.05 -0.53 1.20
CA ARG A 142 1.78 -0.62 -0.25
C ARG A 142 0.95 0.54 -0.79
N ALA A 143 -0.07 0.96 -0.03
CA ALA A 143 -0.92 2.09 -0.40
C ALA A 143 -0.11 3.39 -0.45
N GLU A 144 0.70 3.61 0.56
CA GLU A 144 1.58 4.76 0.65
C GLU A 144 2.60 4.75 -0.50
N GLN A 145 3.16 3.60 -0.84
CA GLN A 145 4.08 3.44 -1.97
C GLN A 145 3.42 3.77 -3.30
N HIS A 146 2.19 3.27 -3.52
CA HIS A 146 1.43 3.58 -4.73
C HIS A 146 1.12 5.07 -4.86
N LEU A 147 0.67 5.70 -3.76
CA LEU A 147 0.40 7.14 -3.76
C LEU A 147 1.67 7.97 -3.92
N ALA A 148 2.80 7.51 -3.37
CA ALA A 148 4.08 8.19 -3.57
C ALA A 148 4.50 8.20 -5.06
N HIS A 149 4.28 7.11 -5.80
CA HIS A 149 4.49 7.08 -7.26
C HIS A 149 3.53 8.00 -8.02
N THR A 150 2.38 8.31 -7.45
CA THR A 150 1.39 9.22 -8.03
C THR A 150 1.75 10.69 -7.79
N ILE A 151 2.38 10.99 -6.64
CA ILE A 151 2.72 12.35 -6.20
C ILE A 151 4.13 12.74 -6.62
N HIS A 152 5.09 11.82 -6.53
CA HIS A 152 6.50 12.09 -6.80
C HIS A 152 6.91 11.56 -8.18
N ALA A 153 8.04 12.03 -8.67
CA ALA A 153 8.61 11.61 -9.93
C ALA A 153 10.08 11.21 -9.77
N GLY A 154 10.50 10.17 -10.48
CA GLY A 154 11.91 9.84 -10.68
C GLY A 154 12.48 10.52 -11.92
N LEU A 155 13.79 10.36 -12.17
CA LEU A 155 14.39 10.77 -13.45
C LEU A 155 13.81 9.94 -14.59
N THR A 156 13.57 8.67 -14.34
CA THR A 156 12.90 7.71 -15.22
C THR A 156 11.64 7.18 -14.55
N ARG A 157 10.83 6.42 -15.26
CA ARG A 157 9.62 5.75 -14.75
C ARG A 157 9.43 4.41 -15.45
N PHE A 158 8.66 3.53 -14.85
CA PHE A 158 8.08 2.39 -15.53
C PHE A 158 6.65 2.72 -15.98
N ILE A 159 6.24 2.11 -17.07
CA ILE A 159 4.85 2.16 -17.56
C ILE A 159 4.28 0.75 -17.58
N PRO A 160 2.98 0.56 -17.33
CA PRO A 160 2.37 -0.75 -17.34
C PRO A 160 2.63 -1.50 -18.66
N GLY A 161 3.16 -2.73 -18.54
CA GLY A 161 3.46 -3.60 -19.69
C GLY A 161 4.82 -3.39 -20.35
N ASP A 162 5.64 -2.46 -19.85
CA ASP A 162 7.04 -2.28 -20.31
C ASP A 162 7.99 -2.35 -19.12
N SER A 163 8.90 -3.32 -19.13
CA SER A 163 9.89 -3.53 -18.07
C SER A 163 11.09 -2.59 -18.15
N SER A 164 11.29 -1.93 -19.31
CA SER A 164 12.39 -1.00 -19.53
C SER A 164 12.09 0.39 -18.98
N PRO A 165 13.09 1.08 -18.40
CA PRO A 165 12.90 2.43 -17.90
C PRO A 165 12.57 3.41 -19.02
N GLN A 166 11.52 4.20 -18.81
CA GLN A 166 11.05 5.21 -19.74
C GLN A 166 11.39 6.63 -19.25
N PRO A 167 11.53 7.62 -20.15
CA PRO A 167 11.72 9.00 -19.76
C PRO A 167 10.66 9.54 -18.81
N ASN A 168 11.10 10.29 -17.76
CA ASN A 168 10.21 11.02 -16.86
C ASN A 168 10.70 12.47 -16.68
N LEU A 169 11.29 12.86 -15.55
CA LEU A 169 11.90 14.19 -15.39
C LEU A 169 13.08 14.37 -16.35
N ALA A 170 13.87 13.32 -16.59
CA ALA A 170 14.80 13.27 -17.70
C ALA A 170 14.07 12.80 -18.97
N HIS A 171 14.35 13.49 -20.09
CA HIS A 171 13.82 13.09 -21.40
C HIS A 171 14.74 12.11 -22.13
N HIS A 172 16.01 12.06 -21.74
CA HIS A 172 17.04 11.23 -22.34
C HIS A 172 18.19 11.00 -21.36
N TRP A 173 19.00 9.97 -21.59
CA TRP A 173 20.25 9.73 -20.86
C TRP A 173 21.31 9.11 -21.79
N GLN A 174 22.56 9.32 -21.44
CA GLN A 174 23.71 8.76 -22.12
C GLN A 174 24.65 8.10 -21.12
N ILE A 175 25.34 7.08 -21.59
CA ILE A 175 26.28 6.29 -20.80
C ILE A 175 27.63 6.36 -21.51
N SER A 176 28.72 6.60 -20.76
CA SER A 176 30.09 6.53 -21.30
C SER A 176 30.44 5.11 -21.76
N ASN A 177 31.40 4.98 -22.65
CA ASN A 177 31.81 3.68 -23.21
C ASN A 177 32.31 2.69 -22.16
N ASP A 178 32.82 3.18 -21.02
CA ASP A 178 33.26 2.35 -19.88
C ASP A 178 32.14 2.08 -18.87
N GLY A 179 30.93 2.57 -19.12
CA GLY A 179 29.76 2.35 -18.26
C GLY A 179 29.80 3.08 -16.92
N LYS A 180 30.78 3.97 -16.69
CA LYS A 180 31.01 4.61 -15.39
C LYS A 180 30.48 6.03 -15.26
N THR A 181 30.13 6.67 -16.36
CA THR A 181 29.54 8.01 -16.34
C THR A 181 28.17 7.98 -16.99
N TRP A 182 27.16 8.41 -16.26
CA TRP A 182 25.80 8.55 -16.72
C TRP A 182 25.39 10.00 -16.71
N GLN A 183 24.85 10.49 -17.81
CA GLN A 183 24.32 11.84 -17.96
C GLN A 183 22.82 11.77 -18.23
N PHE A 184 22.00 12.40 -17.37
CA PHE A 184 20.56 12.50 -17.53
C PHE A 184 20.19 13.93 -17.93
N PHE A 185 19.52 14.07 -19.07
CA PHE A 185 19.12 15.36 -19.63
C PHE A 185 17.68 15.66 -19.22
N LEU A 186 17.52 16.69 -18.41
CA LEU A 186 16.23 17.09 -17.86
C LEU A 186 15.37 17.78 -18.90
N ARG A 187 14.05 17.64 -18.77
CA ARG A 187 13.10 18.45 -19.53
C ARG A 187 13.23 19.91 -19.13
N SER A 188 12.96 20.81 -20.06
CA SER A 188 12.76 22.22 -19.73
C SER A 188 11.43 22.44 -19.04
N GLN A 189 11.30 23.52 -18.26
CA GLN A 189 10.04 23.92 -17.61
C GLN A 189 9.45 22.86 -16.66
N LEU A 190 10.28 22.26 -15.84
CA LEU A 190 9.82 21.42 -14.75
C LEU A 190 9.39 22.27 -13.54
N PHE A 191 8.31 21.88 -12.90
CA PHE A 191 7.74 22.55 -11.73
C PHE A 191 7.45 21.57 -10.62
N TRP A 192 7.61 22.02 -9.39
CA TRP A 192 7.05 21.38 -8.22
C TRP A 192 5.54 21.65 -8.10
N HIS A 193 4.83 20.85 -7.31
CA HIS A 193 3.39 21.00 -7.08
C HIS A 193 2.97 22.36 -6.52
N ASN A 194 3.87 23.06 -5.82
CA ASN A 194 3.63 24.42 -5.31
C ASN A 194 3.80 25.51 -6.38
N GLY A 195 4.12 25.13 -7.63
CA GLY A 195 4.32 26.06 -8.74
C GLY A 195 5.73 26.66 -8.83
N GLU A 196 6.64 26.30 -7.94
CA GLU A 196 8.04 26.70 -8.03
C GLU A 196 8.76 25.96 -9.16
N PRO A 197 9.63 26.65 -9.95
CA PRO A 197 10.46 25.96 -10.92
C PRO A 197 11.38 24.93 -10.25
N LEU A 198 11.39 23.71 -10.78
CA LEU A 198 12.27 22.66 -10.32
C LEU A 198 13.68 22.92 -10.88
N LYS A 199 14.63 23.20 -9.99
CA LYS A 199 16.02 23.48 -10.35
C LYS A 199 16.88 22.24 -10.22
N THR A 200 17.80 22.03 -11.16
CA THR A 200 18.73 20.89 -11.15
C THR A 200 19.53 20.80 -9.84
N ALA A 201 19.90 21.94 -9.25
CA ALA A 201 20.59 21.97 -7.96
C ALA A 201 19.77 21.35 -6.80
N GLN A 202 18.43 21.48 -6.84
CA GLN A 202 17.55 20.85 -5.85
C GLN A 202 17.55 19.32 -6.02
N LEU A 203 17.61 18.83 -7.27
CA LEU A 203 17.74 17.40 -7.54
C LEU A 203 19.09 16.86 -7.07
N VAL A 204 20.19 17.60 -7.28
CA VAL A 204 21.52 17.23 -6.75
C VAL A 204 21.44 17.09 -5.22
N ALA A 205 20.91 18.08 -4.54
CA ALA A 205 20.75 18.05 -3.08
C ALA A 205 19.89 16.85 -2.61
N ARG A 206 18.81 16.57 -3.34
CA ARG A 206 17.92 15.44 -3.00
C ARG A 206 18.59 14.09 -3.22
N PHE A 207 19.34 13.90 -4.30
CA PHE A 207 20.11 12.67 -4.53
C PHE A 207 21.22 12.47 -3.49
N GLU A 208 21.86 13.54 -3.01
CA GLU A 208 22.82 13.44 -1.91
C GLU A 208 22.14 13.02 -0.58
N GLN A 209 20.93 13.52 -0.31
CA GLN A 209 20.12 13.05 0.83
C GLN A 209 19.77 11.57 0.68
N LEU A 210 19.31 11.14 -0.51
CA LEU A 210 19.00 9.74 -0.81
C LEU A 210 20.22 8.85 -0.61
N ARG A 211 21.40 9.25 -1.11
CA ARG A 211 22.65 8.51 -0.96
C ARG A 211 23.03 8.30 0.53
N GLY A 212 22.73 9.27 1.38
CA GLY A 212 22.93 9.19 2.84
C GLY A 212 21.84 8.44 3.59
N SER A 213 20.69 8.16 2.99
CA SER A 213 19.54 7.53 3.63
C SER A 213 19.66 6.01 3.71
N ALA A 214 18.95 5.38 4.65
CA ALA A 214 18.92 3.93 4.79
C ALA A 214 18.37 3.24 3.53
N ARG A 215 17.43 3.85 2.82
CA ARG A 215 16.78 3.33 1.62
C ARG A 215 17.58 3.58 0.35
N GLY A 216 18.01 4.83 0.14
CA GLY A 216 18.68 5.23 -1.10
C GLY A 216 20.13 4.79 -1.21
N LYS A 217 20.82 4.58 -0.06
CA LYS A 217 22.25 4.22 -0.05
C LYS A 217 22.59 2.98 -0.90
N HIS A 218 21.69 2.00 -0.96
CA HIS A 218 21.91 0.79 -1.75
C HIS A 218 21.69 1.05 -3.24
N ASN A 219 20.65 1.81 -3.59
CA ASN A 219 20.34 2.16 -4.98
C ASN A 219 21.42 3.04 -5.63
N LEU A 220 22.13 3.81 -4.82
CA LEU A 220 23.18 4.72 -5.24
C LEU A 220 24.59 4.26 -4.79
N ALA A 221 24.75 3.00 -4.43
CA ALA A 221 25.98 2.46 -3.86
C ALA A 221 27.19 2.58 -4.81
N SER A 222 26.98 2.48 -6.13
CA SER A 222 28.01 2.65 -7.14
C SER A 222 28.35 4.11 -7.43
N VAL A 223 27.52 5.09 -6.98
CA VAL A 223 27.71 6.51 -7.25
C VAL A 223 28.76 7.10 -6.33
N VAL A 224 29.89 7.55 -6.89
CA VAL A 224 30.96 8.21 -6.14
C VAL A 224 30.86 9.72 -6.20
N LYS A 225 30.32 10.26 -7.29
CA LYS A 225 30.17 11.70 -7.47
C LYS A 225 28.89 12.02 -8.23
N LEU A 226 28.19 13.05 -7.76
CA LEU A 226 27.08 13.67 -8.44
C LEU A 226 27.44 15.11 -8.79
N SER A 227 27.15 15.54 -10.01
CA SER A 227 27.46 16.87 -10.48
C SER A 227 26.40 17.39 -11.46
N GLN A 228 26.42 18.69 -11.66
CA GLN A 228 25.59 19.41 -12.63
C GLN A 228 26.48 20.09 -13.66
N PRO A 229 26.90 19.40 -14.74
CA PRO A 229 27.75 20.00 -15.76
C PRO A 229 27.05 21.09 -16.58
N HIS A 230 25.71 21.05 -16.64
CA HIS A 230 24.87 22.04 -17.31
C HIS A 230 23.54 22.22 -16.56
N ALA A 231 22.86 23.34 -16.82
CA ALA A 231 21.57 23.68 -16.14
C ALA A 231 20.49 22.61 -16.25
N LEU A 232 20.47 21.83 -17.32
CA LEU A 232 19.51 20.73 -17.54
C LEU A 232 20.20 19.36 -17.61
N CYS A 233 21.37 19.20 -16.98
CA CYS A 233 22.08 17.93 -16.99
C CYS A 233 22.52 17.52 -15.58
N LEU A 234 22.17 16.31 -15.20
CA LEU A 234 22.68 15.62 -14.01
C LEU A 234 23.69 14.58 -14.47
N GLN A 235 24.87 14.55 -13.84
CA GLN A 235 25.89 13.55 -14.10
C GLN A 235 26.19 12.75 -12.84
N PHE A 236 26.19 11.42 -13.00
CA PHE A 236 26.56 10.44 -11.99
C PHE A 236 27.84 9.73 -12.43
N ASP A 237 28.91 9.88 -11.66
CA ASP A 237 30.17 9.16 -11.86
C ASP A 237 30.19 7.97 -10.89
N LEU A 238 30.50 6.77 -11.40
CA LEU A 238 30.43 5.49 -10.69
C LEU A 238 31.84 4.94 -10.46
N ASP A 239 32.02 4.22 -9.34
CA ASP A 239 33.26 3.45 -9.07
C ASP A 239 33.41 2.24 -10.00
N LYS A 240 32.29 1.65 -10.39
CA LYS A 240 32.19 0.51 -11.30
C LYS A 240 30.97 0.68 -12.20
N PRO A 241 30.94 0.03 -13.39
CA PRO A 241 29.76 0.05 -14.25
C PRO A 241 28.53 -0.48 -13.51
N ASP A 242 27.40 0.19 -13.66
CA ASP A 242 26.10 -0.24 -13.13
C ASP A 242 25.01 0.08 -14.15
N TYR A 243 24.65 -0.94 -14.93
CA TYR A 243 23.66 -0.80 -16.00
C TYR A 243 22.20 -0.89 -15.52
N TRP A 244 21.97 -0.97 -14.20
CA TRP A 244 20.66 -0.85 -13.60
C TRP A 244 20.32 0.59 -13.17
N LEU A 245 21.21 1.56 -13.34
CA LEU A 245 21.02 2.90 -12.78
C LEU A 245 19.73 3.59 -13.27
N ALA A 246 19.39 3.48 -14.56
CA ALA A 246 18.14 4.03 -15.09
C ALA A 246 16.89 3.33 -14.49
N HIS A 247 16.95 2.02 -14.21
CA HIS A 247 15.87 1.29 -13.54
C HIS A 247 15.72 1.74 -12.08
N ARG A 248 16.84 2.00 -11.39
CA ARG A 248 16.82 2.49 -10.01
C ARG A 248 16.17 3.86 -9.88
N PHE A 249 16.32 4.71 -10.89
CA PHE A 249 15.71 6.05 -10.90
C PHE A 249 14.20 6.04 -11.22
N ALA A 250 13.66 4.89 -11.61
CA ALA A 250 12.22 4.63 -11.70
C ALA A 250 11.66 3.98 -10.44
N ASP A 251 12.53 3.48 -9.54
CA ASP A 251 12.14 2.79 -8.32
C ASP A 251 11.66 3.76 -7.23
N LEU A 252 10.79 3.28 -6.36
CA LEU A 252 10.24 4.00 -5.21
C LEU A 252 11.32 4.67 -4.35
N ASN A 253 12.45 3.98 -4.14
CA ASN A 253 13.53 4.46 -3.28
C ASN A 253 14.32 5.63 -3.90
N CYS A 254 14.07 5.96 -5.16
CA CYS A 254 14.68 7.08 -5.88
C CYS A 254 13.67 8.14 -6.34
N LEU A 255 12.44 8.10 -5.82
CA LEU A 255 11.47 9.16 -6.06
C LEU A 255 11.90 10.48 -5.40
N LEU A 256 11.67 11.56 -6.10
CA LEU A 256 12.15 12.89 -5.75
C LEU A 256 11.01 13.72 -5.18
N ALA A 257 11.12 14.08 -3.92
CA ALA A 257 10.29 15.05 -3.24
C ALA A 257 11.00 16.41 -3.17
N HIS A 258 10.25 17.48 -2.93
CA HIS A 258 10.82 18.79 -2.66
C HIS A 258 11.76 18.74 -1.45
N PRO A 259 12.90 19.45 -1.47
CA PRO A 259 13.87 19.39 -0.37
C PRO A 259 13.31 19.80 1.00
N ASP A 260 12.41 20.77 1.02
CA ASP A 260 11.87 21.37 2.26
C ASP A 260 10.53 20.78 2.70
N ASP A 261 9.80 20.07 1.81
CA ASP A 261 8.49 19.48 2.13
C ASP A 261 8.31 18.14 1.37
N PRO A 262 8.33 17.01 2.07
CA PRO A 262 8.17 15.69 1.46
C PRO A 262 6.78 15.43 0.86
N HIS A 263 5.77 16.25 1.13
CA HIS A 263 4.45 16.14 0.52
C HIS A 263 4.37 16.83 -0.86
N ILE A 264 5.37 17.65 -1.20
CA ILE A 264 5.47 18.31 -2.50
C ILE A 264 6.31 17.45 -3.43
N GLY A 265 5.73 17.02 -4.54
CA GLY A 265 6.36 16.27 -5.60
C GLY A 265 6.36 17.00 -6.93
N ALA A 266 6.71 16.25 -7.98
CA ALA A 266 6.64 16.70 -9.38
C ALA A 266 5.91 15.66 -10.26
N GLY A 267 5.15 14.75 -9.64
CA GLY A 267 4.36 13.72 -10.31
C GLY A 267 3.04 14.26 -10.90
N PRO A 268 2.22 13.36 -11.48
CA PRO A 268 0.98 13.73 -12.18
C PRO A 268 -0.12 14.29 -11.27
N PHE A 269 -0.09 14.00 -9.97
CA PHE A 269 -1.05 14.52 -9.00
C PHE A 269 -0.35 15.19 -7.82
N ARG A 270 -0.92 16.29 -7.35
CA ARG A 270 -0.49 17.00 -6.15
C ARG A 270 -1.36 16.63 -4.95
N LEU A 271 -0.76 16.52 -3.79
CA LEU A 271 -1.46 16.31 -2.53
C LEU A 271 -2.02 17.65 -2.03
N THR A 272 -3.35 17.76 -1.91
CA THR A 272 -4.02 18.98 -1.45
C THR A 272 -4.65 18.85 -0.08
N THR A 273 -4.99 17.63 0.32
CA THR A 273 -5.49 17.34 1.69
C THR A 273 -4.86 16.04 2.17
N PHE A 274 -4.34 16.06 3.38
CA PHE A 274 -3.85 14.89 4.08
C PHE A 274 -4.32 14.93 5.54
N SER A 275 -5.38 14.20 5.84
CA SER A 275 -5.96 14.13 7.18
C SER A 275 -6.31 12.68 7.53
N PRO A 276 -6.60 12.36 8.81
CA PRO A 276 -7.03 11.02 9.20
C PRO A 276 -8.31 10.54 8.50
N GLU A 277 -9.17 11.47 8.05
CA GLU A 277 -10.47 11.17 7.44
C GLU A 277 -10.45 11.23 5.91
N LEU A 278 -9.61 12.11 5.34
CA LEU A 278 -9.63 12.41 3.92
C LEU A 278 -8.22 12.64 3.38
N ILE A 279 -7.91 11.97 2.27
CA ILE A 279 -6.76 12.30 1.44
C ILE A 279 -7.27 12.71 0.07
N ARG A 280 -6.86 13.89 -0.40
CA ARG A 280 -7.25 14.42 -1.70
C ARG A 280 -6.02 14.71 -2.53
N LEU A 281 -6.03 14.15 -3.72
CA LEU A 281 -5.06 14.42 -4.78
C LEU A 281 -5.75 15.20 -5.88
N GLU A 282 -5.07 16.18 -6.47
CA GLU A 282 -5.54 16.93 -7.63
C GLU A 282 -4.53 16.86 -8.76
N GLN A 283 -5.01 16.96 -9.98
CA GLN A 283 -4.16 16.98 -11.17
C GLN A 283 -3.10 18.08 -11.06
N HIS A 284 -1.85 17.74 -11.40
CA HIS A 284 -0.75 18.69 -11.48
C HIS A 284 -0.76 19.43 -12.81
N THR A 285 -1.12 20.71 -12.79
CA THR A 285 -1.31 21.54 -13.99
C THR A 285 -0.06 21.66 -14.87
N TYR A 286 1.14 21.61 -14.26
CA TYR A 286 2.41 21.74 -14.97
C TYR A 286 3.15 20.41 -15.16
N TYR A 287 2.43 19.29 -15.06
CA TYR A 287 3.04 17.98 -15.28
C TYR A 287 3.57 17.87 -16.73
N PRO A 288 4.84 17.50 -16.94
CA PRO A 288 5.48 17.62 -18.26
C PRO A 288 5.13 16.51 -19.25
N LEU A 289 4.36 15.52 -18.82
CA LEU A 289 3.93 14.39 -19.64
C LEU A 289 2.41 14.42 -19.85
N GLN A 290 1.83 13.29 -20.24
CA GLN A 290 0.37 13.18 -20.40
C GLN A 290 -0.34 13.47 -19.07
N HIS A 291 -1.24 14.44 -19.10
CA HIS A 291 -2.08 14.75 -17.96
C HIS A 291 -3.07 13.62 -17.67
N PRO A 292 -3.32 13.31 -16.40
CA PRO A 292 -4.39 12.42 -15.99
C PRO A 292 -5.76 12.89 -16.52
N TYR A 293 -6.66 11.96 -16.77
CA TYR A 293 -8.04 12.30 -17.14
C TYR A 293 -8.91 12.66 -15.93
N LEU A 294 -8.51 12.24 -14.73
CA LEU A 294 -9.16 12.62 -13.48
C LEU A 294 -8.63 13.97 -13.01
N ALA A 295 -9.54 14.88 -12.67
CA ALA A 295 -9.20 16.15 -12.05
C ALA A 295 -8.80 15.97 -10.58
N ALA A 296 -9.45 15.02 -9.88
CA ALA A 296 -9.14 14.73 -8.49
C ALA A 296 -9.40 13.26 -8.12
N ILE A 297 -8.72 12.81 -7.05
CA ILE A 297 -8.91 11.52 -6.39
C ILE A 297 -9.06 11.79 -4.90
N GLU A 298 -10.09 11.20 -4.30
CA GLU A 298 -10.34 11.31 -2.85
C GLU A 298 -10.34 9.91 -2.22
N PHE A 299 -9.53 9.72 -1.18
CA PHE A 299 -9.62 8.55 -0.31
C PHE A 299 -10.40 8.93 0.94
N TRP A 300 -11.57 8.36 1.07
CA TRP A 300 -12.46 8.55 2.22
C TRP A 300 -12.17 7.48 3.26
N ILE A 301 -11.54 7.87 4.37
CA ILE A 301 -11.11 6.94 5.41
C ILE A 301 -12.33 6.55 6.25
N THR A 302 -12.86 5.38 5.99
CA THR A 302 -14.11 4.87 6.56
C THR A 302 -13.95 3.44 7.09
N PRO A 303 -13.17 3.19 8.16
CA PRO A 303 -12.88 1.84 8.69
C PRO A 303 -14.14 1.04 9.00
N LEU A 304 -15.22 1.69 9.42
CA LEU A 304 -16.48 1.03 9.78
C LEU A 304 -17.17 0.32 8.60
N LEU A 305 -16.95 0.76 7.36
CA LEU A 305 -17.47 0.07 6.18
C LEU A 305 -16.80 -1.28 5.94
N PHE A 306 -15.67 -1.55 6.59
CA PHE A 306 -14.87 -2.75 6.44
C PHE A 306 -14.91 -3.66 7.67
N ALA A 307 -15.55 -3.24 8.78
CA ALA A 307 -15.51 -3.93 10.07
C ALA A 307 -16.28 -5.26 10.10
N GLN A 308 -17.20 -5.54 9.17
CA GLN A 308 -18.03 -6.76 9.15
C GLN A 308 -17.48 -7.86 8.22
N ARG A 309 -16.25 -7.70 7.71
CA ARG A 309 -15.66 -8.63 6.75
C ARG A 309 -14.62 -9.50 7.42
N ASP A 310 -15.09 -10.43 8.24
CA ASP A 310 -14.32 -11.57 8.70
C ASP A 310 -14.07 -12.51 7.51
N ASN A 311 -12.81 -12.94 7.33
CA ASN A 311 -12.37 -14.03 6.45
C ASN A 311 -12.25 -13.78 4.94
N VAL A 312 -11.78 -12.63 4.51
CA VAL A 312 -11.24 -12.54 3.14
C VAL A 312 -9.73 -12.66 3.19
N SER A 313 -9.23 -13.78 2.70
CA SER A 313 -7.82 -13.96 2.37
C SER A 313 -7.34 -12.76 1.57
N CYS A 314 -6.28 -12.14 1.92
CA CYS A 314 -5.82 -10.90 1.32
C CYS A 314 -6.85 -9.75 1.38
N GLN A 315 -6.87 -9.00 2.48
CA GLN A 315 -7.54 -7.70 2.56
C GLN A 315 -6.82 -6.72 1.62
N HIS A 316 -7.03 -6.93 0.31
CA HIS A 316 -6.50 -6.00 -0.68
C HIS A 316 -7.16 -4.65 -0.47
N PRO A 317 -6.37 -3.56 -0.40
CA PRO A 317 -6.89 -2.22 -0.18
C PRO A 317 -7.84 -1.75 -1.29
N VAL A 318 -7.94 -2.49 -2.38
CA VAL A 318 -8.72 -2.13 -3.57
C VAL A 318 -9.94 -3.03 -3.77
N ARG A 319 -10.46 -3.68 -2.74
CA ARG A 319 -11.86 -4.07 -2.81
C ARG A 319 -12.70 -2.81 -2.63
N ILE A 320 -12.87 -2.09 -3.70
CA ILE A 320 -13.88 -1.03 -3.79
C ILE A 320 -15.21 -1.74 -3.85
N ILE A 321 -15.82 -1.94 -2.70
CA ILE A 321 -17.19 -2.44 -2.63
C ILE A 321 -18.07 -1.21 -2.59
N LEU A 322 -18.68 -1.00 -3.71
CA LEU A 322 -19.70 0.02 -3.91
C LEU A 322 -21.00 -0.71 -4.14
N GLY A 323 -21.96 -0.51 -3.23
CA GLY A 323 -23.32 -1.00 -3.40
C GLY A 323 -23.66 -2.34 -2.73
N GLU A 324 -24.93 -2.72 -2.81
CA GLU A 324 -25.44 -4.03 -2.36
C GLU A 324 -24.90 -5.14 -3.28
N GLU A 325 -24.98 -6.41 -2.83
CA GLU A 325 -24.47 -7.57 -3.61
C GLU A 325 -25.01 -7.64 -5.03
N ASP A 326 -26.23 -7.18 -5.28
CA ASP A 326 -26.86 -7.15 -6.60
C ASP A 326 -26.23 -6.12 -7.55
N GLU A 327 -25.67 -5.02 -7.04
CA GLU A 327 -24.94 -4.05 -7.88
C GLU A 327 -23.53 -4.56 -8.20
N LEU A 328 -22.94 -5.42 -7.36
CA LEU A 328 -21.63 -6.04 -7.61
C LEU A 328 -21.68 -7.00 -8.81
N SER A 329 -22.82 -7.58 -9.14
CA SER A 329 -23.00 -8.44 -10.33
C SER A 329 -22.79 -7.70 -11.65
N GLN A 330 -22.93 -6.38 -11.66
CA GLN A 330 -22.72 -5.52 -12.83
C GLN A 330 -21.29 -4.99 -12.95
N VAL A 331 -20.44 -5.17 -11.94
CA VAL A 331 -19.07 -4.68 -11.93
C VAL A 331 -18.18 -5.62 -12.72
N LYS A 332 -17.60 -5.13 -13.82
CA LYS A 332 -16.67 -5.92 -14.64
C LYS A 332 -15.36 -6.13 -13.86
N PRO A 333 -14.91 -7.38 -13.67
CA PRO A 333 -13.64 -7.64 -13.05
C PRO A 333 -12.50 -7.15 -13.95
N VAL A 334 -11.55 -6.42 -13.37
CA VAL A 334 -10.31 -6.04 -14.03
C VAL A 334 -9.26 -7.06 -13.62
N ARG A 335 -8.76 -7.82 -14.60
CA ARG A 335 -7.74 -8.84 -14.38
C ARG A 335 -6.40 -8.37 -14.96
N ARG A 336 -5.33 -8.73 -14.28
CA ARG A 336 -3.99 -8.61 -14.85
C ARG A 336 -3.54 -9.98 -15.36
N SER A 337 -2.94 -10.01 -16.54
CA SER A 337 -2.45 -11.24 -17.18
C SER A 337 -1.15 -11.78 -16.57
N THR A 338 -0.39 -10.92 -15.89
CA THR A 338 0.89 -11.27 -15.26
C THR A 338 0.76 -11.35 -13.75
N SER A 339 1.47 -12.29 -13.13
CA SER A 339 1.56 -12.38 -11.66
C SER A 339 2.10 -11.09 -11.07
N LEU A 340 1.48 -10.62 -9.99
CA LEU A 340 1.92 -9.45 -9.23
C LEU A 340 3.01 -9.81 -8.20
N GLY A 341 3.38 -11.07 -8.10
CA GLY A 341 4.36 -11.54 -7.16
C GLY A 341 4.19 -13.01 -6.82
N PHE A 342 4.96 -13.45 -5.87
CA PHE A 342 4.95 -14.83 -5.42
C PHE A 342 5.14 -14.92 -3.89
N CYS A 343 4.54 -15.94 -3.31
CA CYS A 343 4.88 -16.44 -1.99
C CYS A 343 6.04 -17.42 -2.10
N TYR A 344 6.94 -17.39 -1.15
CA TYR A 344 8.08 -18.31 -1.11
C TYR A 344 8.31 -18.85 0.30
N ILE A 345 8.98 -20.02 0.34
CA ILE A 345 9.62 -20.54 1.54
C ILE A 345 11.13 -20.33 1.40
N ALA A 346 11.77 -19.89 2.46
CA ALA A 346 13.23 -19.78 2.55
C ALA A 346 13.77 -20.66 3.67
N ALA A 347 14.87 -21.35 3.41
CA ALA A 347 15.60 -22.16 4.38
C ALA A 347 16.78 -21.39 4.94
N ASN A 348 16.87 -21.29 6.28
CA ASN A 348 17.95 -20.59 6.94
C ASN A 348 19.19 -21.47 7.05
N MET A 349 20.07 -21.36 6.08
CA MET A 349 21.34 -22.10 6.06
C MET A 349 22.36 -21.56 7.07
N ARG A 350 22.22 -20.32 7.48
CA ARG A 350 23.13 -19.66 8.43
C ARG A 350 23.08 -20.29 9.83
N ARG A 351 21.91 -20.77 10.26
CA ARG A 351 21.75 -21.46 11.55
C ARG A 351 22.44 -22.82 11.60
N GLY A 352 22.64 -23.46 10.45
CA GLY A 352 23.24 -24.80 10.37
C GLY A 352 22.36 -25.93 10.93
N VAL A 353 21.09 -25.68 11.25
CA VAL A 353 20.12 -26.70 11.68
C VAL A 353 19.69 -27.56 10.50
N LEU A 354 19.54 -26.92 9.32
CA LEU A 354 19.22 -27.59 8.06
C LEU A 354 20.44 -27.68 7.15
N SER A 355 20.66 -28.87 6.58
CA SER A 355 21.52 -29.03 5.41
C SER A 355 20.73 -28.78 4.13
N GLU A 356 21.41 -28.54 3.00
CA GLU A 356 20.75 -28.35 1.70
C GLU A 356 19.92 -29.59 1.31
N LYS A 357 20.41 -30.81 1.57
CA LYS A 357 19.67 -32.05 1.31
C LYS A 357 18.38 -32.15 2.13
N GLN A 358 18.41 -31.70 3.39
CA GLN A 358 17.21 -31.67 4.23
C GLN A 358 16.22 -30.61 3.74
N ALA A 359 16.70 -29.43 3.33
CA ALA A 359 15.87 -28.41 2.70
C ALA A 359 15.25 -28.94 1.38
N GLN A 360 16.03 -29.62 0.52
CA GLN A 360 15.52 -30.27 -0.70
C GLN A 360 14.41 -31.28 -0.37
N LYS A 361 14.58 -32.11 0.66
CA LYS A 361 13.53 -33.05 1.10
C LYS A 361 12.25 -32.33 1.48
N ILE A 362 12.35 -31.21 2.23
CA ILE A 362 11.17 -30.41 2.61
C ILE A 362 10.48 -29.85 1.36
N ILE A 363 11.23 -29.25 0.44
CA ILE A 363 10.67 -28.74 -0.81
C ILE A 363 10.06 -29.86 -1.65
N ARG A 364 10.69 -31.00 -1.73
CA ARG A 364 10.13 -32.17 -2.42
C ARG A 364 8.80 -32.64 -1.82
N ILE A 365 8.68 -32.65 -0.49
CA ILE A 365 7.43 -32.96 0.21
C ILE A 365 6.34 -31.95 -0.21
N ILE A 366 6.65 -30.67 -0.24
CA ILE A 366 5.70 -29.64 -0.68
C ILE A 366 5.27 -29.87 -2.12
N GLN A 367 6.21 -30.09 -3.04
CA GLN A 367 5.97 -30.27 -4.48
C GLN A 367 5.18 -31.56 -4.80
N SER A 368 5.41 -32.64 -4.07
CA SER A 368 4.82 -33.96 -4.37
C SER A 368 3.51 -34.24 -3.65
N SER A 369 3.24 -33.57 -2.53
CA SER A 369 2.09 -33.89 -1.67
C SER A 369 0.77 -33.30 -2.14
N GLY A 370 0.79 -32.37 -3.13
CA GLY A 370 -0.39 -31.62 -3.55
C GLY A 370 -0.97 -30.71 -2.45
N MET A 371 -0.20 -30.44 -1.38
CA MET A 371 -0.72 -29.70 -0.22
C MET A 371 -1.18 -28.30 -0.60
N LEU A 372 -0.50 -27.64 -1.55
CA LEU A 372 -0.86 -26.28 -1.97
C LEU A 372 -2.18 -26.24 -2.75
N ASP A 373 -2.48 -27.28 -3.55
CA ASP A 373 -3.70 -27.38 -4.33
C ASP A 373 -4.93 -27.73 -3.47
N ASN A 374 -4.70 -28.27 -2.26
CA ASN A 374 -5.74 -28.68 -1.33
C ASN A 374 -6.00 -27.67 -0.21
N LEU A 375 -5.35 -26.52 -0.20
CA LEU A 375 -5.61 -25.46 0.78
C LEU A 375 -7.02 -24.88 0.58
N PRO A 376 -7.72 -24.52 1.65
CA PRO A 376 -9.04 -23.85 1.58
C PRO A 376 -8.89 -22.36 1.23
N ILE A 377 -8.34 -22.07 0.07
CA ILE A 377 -8.10 -20.73 -0.46
C ILE A 377 -8.76 -20.56 -1.83
N ASP A 378 -8.91 -19.33 -2.26
CA ASP A 378 -9.40 -19.05 -3.60
C ASP A 378 -8.30 -19.34 -4.65
N HIS A 379 -8.42 -20.48 -5.32
CA HIS A 379 -7.47 -20.93 -6.35
C HIS A 379 -7.48 -20.07 -7.62
N ASP A 380 -8.45 -19.18 -7.80
CA ASP A 380 -8.40 -18.16 -8.85
C ASP A 380 -7.43 -17.03 -8.51
N LEU A 381 -7.16 -16.83 -7.22
CA LEU A 381 -6.22 -15.80 -6.73
C LEU A 381 -4.84 -16.35 -6.40
N VAL A 382 -4.76 -17.63 -6.00
CA VAL A 382 -3.53 -18.28 -5.53
C VAL A 382 -3.38 -19.64 -6.19
N ARG A 383 -2.37 -19.78 -7.03
CA ARG A 383 -2.08 -21.04 -7.73
C ARG A 383 -0.68 -21.53 -7.42
N ALA A 384 -0.54 -22.84 -7.20
CA ALA A 384 0.77 -23.47 -7.06
C ALA A 384 1.68 -23.09 -8.25
N SER A 385 2.89 -22.62 -7.95
CA SER A 385 3.79 -22.04 -8.93
C SER A 385 4.61 -23.12 -9.62
N LYS A 386 4.67 -23.07 -10.94
CA LYS A 386 5.63 -23.84 -11.76
C LYS A 386 6.83 -22.99 -12.19
N GLU A 387 6.65 -21.69 -12.15
CA GLU A 387 7.64 -20.67 -12.52
C GLU A 387 7.64 -19.57 -11.47
N MET A 388 8.82 -19.04 -11.15
CA MET A 388 8.95 -17.89 -10.28
C MET A 388 8.40 -16.62 -10.96
N LEU A 389 8.81 -16.43 -12.21
CA LEU A 389 8.29 -15.46 -13.17
C LEU A 389 8.08 -16.18 -14.52
N PRO A 390 7.35 -15.60 -15.47
CA PRO A 390 7.25 -16.17 -16.81
C PRO A 390 8.63 -16.44 -17.43
N GLY A 391 8.89 -17.72 -17.80
CA GLY A 391 10.17 -18.15 -18.32
C GLY A 391 11.28 -18.39 -17.28
N TRP A 392 10.96 -18.33 -15.97
CA TRP A 392 11.88 -18.60 -14.86
C TRP A 392 11.45 -19.87 -14.13
N PRO A 393 11.81 -21.07 -14.62
CA PRO A 393 11.28 -22.32 -14.09
C PRO A 393 11.76 -22.58 -12.65
N ILE A 394 10.88 -23.20 -11.86
CA ILE A 394 11.22 -23.68 -10.52
C ILE A 394 11.75 -25.12 -10.67
N PRO A 395 12.93 -25.46 -10.13
CA PRO A 395 13.46 -26.82 -10.20
C PRO A 395 12.55 -27.80 -9.44
N ILE A 396 12.34 -28.96 -10.04
CA ILE A 396 11.69 -30.11 -9.38
C ILE A 396 12.79 -30.93 -8.73
N HIS A 397 12.67 -31.12 -7.43
CA HIS A 397 13.67 -31.92 -6.70
C HIS A 397 13.36 -33.40 -6.76
N GLU A 398 14.43 -34.21 -6.81
CA GLU A 398 14.34 -35.65 -6.64
C GLU A 398 14.16 -36.03 -5.17
N ASP A 399 13.68 -37.24 -4.92
CA ASP A 399 13.57 -37.78 -3.58
C ASP A 399 14.97 -38.00 -2.97
N VAL A 400 15.18 -37.49 -1.76
CA VAL A 400 16.45 -37.59 -1.06
C VAL A 400 16.24 -38.39 0.22
N ASP A 401 16.95 -39.49 0.36
CA ASP A 401 16.96 -40.30 1.57
C ASP A 401 17.86 -39.65 2.64
N VAL A 402 17.26 -38.74 3.41
CA VAL A 402 17.88 -38.03 4.54
C VAL A 402 16.88 -37.86 5.68
N ALA A 403 17.29 -38.08 6.91
CA ALA A 403 16.47 -37.83 8.07
C ALA A 403 16.34 -36.30 8.30
N LEU A 404 15.14 -35.84 8.58
CA LEU A 404 14.89 -34.46 8.98
C LEU A 404 15.34 -34.23 10.45
N PRO A 405 15.63 -32.99 10.85
CA PRO A 405 15.80 -32.65 12.26
C PRO A 405 14.54 -33.01 13.07
N LYS A 406 14.70 -33.34 14.36
CA LYS A 406 13.58 -33.67 15.23
C LYS A 406 12.58 -32.52 15.39
N SER A 407 13.07 -31.29 15.34
CA SER A 407 12.24 -30.08 15.41
C SER A 407 12.83 -28.99 14.52
N LEU A 408 11.92 -28.19 13.93
CA LEU A 408 12.22 -27.00 13.14
C LEU A 408 11.30 -25.88 13.58
N ARG A 409 11.72 -24.64 13.35
CA ARG A 409 10.97 -23.43 13.63
C ARG A 409 10.68 -22.67 12.34
N LEU A 410 9.38 -22.47 12.05
CA LEU A 410 8.89 -21.71 10.91
C LEU A 410 8.35 -20.36 11.38
N LEU A 411 8.84 -19.29 10.80
CA LEU A 411 8.30 -17.95 10.98
C LEU A 411 7.50 -17.53 9.76
N PHE A 412 6.37 -16.85 9.99
CA PHE A 412 5.57 -16.22 8.94
C PHE A 412 4.91 -14.93 9.44
N HIS A 413 4.49 -14.11 8.48
CA HIS A 413 3.73 -12.88 8.72
C HIS A 413 2.45 -12.90 7.86
N PRO A 414 1.47 -11.98 8.04
CA PRO A 414 0.33 -11.91 7.12
C PRO A 414 0.79 -11.84 5.66
N PRO A 415 0.07 -12.43 4.69
CA PRO A 415 -1.37 -12.72 4.69
C PRO A 415 -1.76 -14.09 5.27
N VAL A 416 -3.07 -14.28 5.42
CA VAL A 416 -3.70 -15.45 6.07
C VAL A 416 -3.36 -16.77 5.38
N GLU A 417 -3.10 -16.77 4.08
CA GLU A 417 -2.69 -17.94 3.31
C GLU A 417 -1.42 -18.59 3.87
N PHE A 418 -0.53 -17.78 4.47
CA PHE A 418 0.70 -18.30 5.07
C PHE A 418 0.43 -19.15 6.30
N GLU A 419 -0.60 -18.83 7.07
CA GLU A 419 -1.02 -19.66 8.19
C GLU A 419 -1.49 -21.04 7.71
N LEU A 420 -2.28 -21.08 6.64
CA LEU A 420 -2.77 -22.33 6.05
C LEU A 420 -1.62 -23.16 5.47
N VAL A 421 -0.66 -22.53 4.78
CA VAL A 421 0.55 -23.20 4.30
C VAL A 421 1.37 -23.76 5.45
N ALA A 422 1.56 -22.97 6.52
CA ALA A 422 2.34 -23.37 7.70
C ALA A 422 1.70 -24.58 8.42
N GLN A 423 0.37 -24.58 8.59
CA GLN A 423 -0.37 -25.68 9.19
C GLN A 423 -0.28 -26.96 8.32
N ALA A 424 -0.51 -26.84 7.02
CA ALA A 424 -0.40 -27.97 6.11
C ALA A 424 1.04 -28.53 6.08
N LEU A 425 2.06 -27.70 6.12
CA LEU A 425 3.46 -28.13 6.20
C LEU A 425 3.75 -28.80 7.55
N GLN A 426 3.20 -28.29 8.65
CA GLN A 426 3.34 -28.88 9.98
C GLN A 426 2.83 -30.33 10.01
N GLU A 427 1.65 -30.57 9.43
CA GLU A 427 1.07 -31.91 9.33
C GLU A 427 1.95 -32.86 8.47
N LYS A 428 2.47 -32.38 7.35
CA LYS A 428 3.35 -33.19 6.48
C LYS A 428 4.68 -33.54 7.13
N LEU A 429 5.31 -32.58 7.81
CA LEU A 429 6.58 -32.82 8.49
C LEU A 429 6.43 -33.71 9.72
N ALA A 430 5.28 -33.67 10.41
CA ALA A 430 4.99 -34.61 11.49
C ALA A 430 4.96 -36.07 11.01
N GLN A 431 4.47 -36.33 9.78
CA GLN A 431 4.49 -37.66 9.17
C GLN A 431 5.92 -38.16 8.91
N GLU A 432 6.86 -37.26 8.74
CA GLU A 432 8.30 -37.54 8.57
C GLU A 432 9.09 -37.56 9.90
N GLY A 433 8.39 -37.48 11.03
CA GLY A 433 8.99 -37.47 12.37
C GLY A 433 9.65 -36.15 12.78
N CYS A 434 9.30 -35.07 12.10
CA CYS A 434 9.80 -33.71 12.40
C CYS A 434 8.67 -32.84 12.97
N THR A 435 8.88 -32.29 14.17
CA THR A 435 7.95 -31.33 14.79
C THR A 435 8.24 -29.94 14.26
N LEU A 436 7.24 -29.27 13.66
CA LEU A 436 7.35 -27.90 13.20
C LEU A 436 6.71 -26.93 14.21
N GLU A 437 7.51 -26.10 14.86
CA GLU A 437 7.04 -24.96 15.65
C GLU A 437 6.67 -23.82 14.68
N VAL A 438 5.39 -23.47 14.65
CA VAL A 438 4.87 -22.41 13.78
C VAL A 438 4.72 -21.12 14.59
N VAL A 439 5.36 -20.04 14.17
CA VAL A 439 5.39 -18.76 14.87
C VAL A 439 4.88 -17.65 13.95
N TYR A 440 3.80 -17.02 14.36
CA TYR A 440 3.23 -15.84 13.70
C TYR A 440 3.87 -14.55 14.22
N HIS A 441 4.17 -13.62 13.31
CA HIS A 441 4.63 -12.28 13.63
C HIS A 441 3.77 -11.23 12.92
N ALA A 442 3.21 -10.27 13.67
CA ALA A 442 2.28 -9.28 13.13
C ALA A 442 2.94 -8.24 12.20
N GLY A 443 4.23 -7.97 12.38
CA GLY A 443 5.01 -7.07 11.53
C GLY A 443 5.73 -7.79 10.39
N ARG A 444 6.35 -7.03 9.49
CA ARG A 444 7.23 -7.63 8.48
C ARG A 444 8.46 -8.22 9.16
N LEU A 445 8.70 -9.49 8.97
CA LEU A 445 9.81 -10.25 9.55
C LEU A 445 11.20 -9.66 9.24
N TRP A 446 11.30 -9.00 8.11
CA TRP A 446 12.56 -8.51 7.55
C TRP A 446 13.10 -7.27 8.25
N GLU A 447 12.31 -6.60 9.05
CA GLU A 447 12.73 -5.42 9.82
C GLU A 447 13.46 -5.80 11.11
N ASP A 448 13.24 -7.03 11.60
CA ASP A 448 13.91 -7.56 12.78
C ASP A 448 14.93 -8.67 12.42
N GLY A 449 16.17 -8.28 12.23
CA GLY A 449 17.26 -9.21 11.88
C GLY A 449 17.53 -10.29 12.94
N GLU A 450 17.21 -10.07 14.21
CA GLU A 450 17.36 -11.09 15.25
C GLU A 450 16.24 -12.14 15.14
N LEU A 451 15.03 -11.72 14.79
CA LEU A 451 13.91 -12.63 14.55
C LEU A 451 14.19 -13.56 13.37
N LEU A 452 14.70 -13.02 12.26
CA LEU A 452 15.12 -13.82 11.09
C LEU A 452 16.15 -14.89 11.47
N LYS A 453 17.13 -14.54 12.29
CA LYS A 453 18.15 -15.48 12.77
C LYS A 453 17.59 -16.59 13.64
N SER A 454 16.42 -16.43 14.24
CA SER A 454 15.80 -17.42 15.13
C SER A 454 15.04 -18.53 14.40
N ALA A 455 14.73 -18.37 13.11
CA ALA A 455 13.95 -19.31 12.32
C ALA A 455 14.82 -20.29 11.54
N ASP A 456 14.32 -21.50 11.30
CA ASP A 456 14.91 -22.48 10.39
C ASP A 456 14.28 -22.38 9.00
N LEU A 457 12.99 -22.04 8.97
CA LEU A 457 12.20 -21.82 7.77
C LEU A 457 11.45 -20.49 7.89
N LEU A 458 11.24 -19.83 6.76
CA LEU A 458 10.55 -18.55 6.66
C LEU A 458 9.55 -18.61 5.51
N LEU A 459 8.30 -18.21 5.75
CA LEU A 459 7.35 -17.92 4.69
C LEU A 459 7.30 -16.40 4.48
N GLY A 460 7.46 -16.00 3.23
CA GLY A 460 7.42 -14.62 2.83
C GLY A 460 6.78 -14.42 1.46
N ASP A 461 6.50 -13.17 1.14
CA ASP A 461 6.04 -12.77 -0.17
C ASP A 461 6.98 -11.77 -0.83
N ARG A 462 6.99 -11.78 -2.15
CA ARG A 462 7.65 -10.75 -2.94
C ARG A 462 6.70 -10.22 -3.99
N LEU A 463 6.39 -8.95 -3.87
CA LEU A 463 5.72 -8.23 -4.94
C LEU A 463 6.71 -7.91 -6.04
N ILE A 464 6.25 -8.06 -7.27
CA ILE A 464 7.01 -7.77 -8.47
C ILE A 464 6.48 -6.49 -9.07
N GLY A 465 7.37 -5.51 -9.26
CA GLY A 465 7.05 -4.24 -9.92
C GLY A 465 6.85 -4.37 -11.43
N GLU A 466 6.72 -3.25 -12.13
CA GLU A 466 6.58 -3.22 -13.58
C GLU A 466 7.83 -3.77 -14.29
N SER A 467 9.02 -3.63 -13.68
CA SER A 467 10.26 -4.28 -14.11
C SER A 467 10.60 -5.43 -13.16
N PRO A 468 10.26 -6.69 -13.53
CA PRO A 468 10.50 -7.85 -12.69
C PRO A 468 11.97 -8.06 -12.34
N GLU A 469 12.85 -7.95 -13.33
CA GLU A 469 14.28 -8.15 -13.16
C GLU A 469 14.89 -7.09 -12.24
N ALA A 470 14.53 -5.83 -12.41
CA ALA A 470 15.00 -4.75 -11.53
C ALA A 470 14.49 -4.94 -10.08
N THR A 471 13.26 -5.43 -9.92
CA THR A 471 12.71 -5.76 -8.60
C THR A 471 13.50 -6.88 -7.93
N LEU A 472 13.85 -7.93 -8.68
CA LEU A 472 14.60 -9.07 -8.16
C LEU A 472 16.08 -8.73 -7.90
N GLU A 473 16.70 -7.94 -8.78
CA GLU A 473 18.05 -7.43 -8.56
C GLU A 473 18.11 -6.61 -7.26
N ASN A 474 17.15 -5.70 -7.09
CA ASN A 474 17.04 -4.87 -5.90
C ASN A 474 16.77 -5.71 -4.63
N TRP A 475 15.98 -6.79 -4.75
CA TRP A 475 15.75 -7.73 -3.66
C TRP A 475 17.03 -8.41 -3.20
N LEU A 476 17.87 -8.90 -4.13
CA LEU A 476 19.17 -9.48 -3.81
C LEU A 476 20.11 -8.47 -3.14
N GLN A 477 20.03 -7.21 -3.55
CA GLN A 477 20.93 -6.17 -3.09
C GLN A 477 20.60 -5.63 -1.70
N GLN A 478 19.29 -5.46 -1.39
CA GLN A 478 18.86 -4.64 -0.24
C GLN A 478 18.17 -5.42 0.87
N ASP A 479 17.55 -6.58 0.55
CA ASP A 479 16.67 -7.24 1.51
C ASP A 479 17.47 -7.92 2.64
N PRO A 480 17.15 -7.63 3.91
CA PRO A 480 17.81 -8.24 5.08
C PRO A 480 17.68 -9.77 5.12
N LEU A 481 16.71 -10.35 4.43
CA LEU A 481 16.50 -11.78 4.31
C LEU A 481 17.82 -12.50 3.99
N TRP A 482 18.50 -12.05 2.94
CA TRP A 482 19.70 -12.71 2.44
C TRP A 482 20.82 -12.75 3.48
N ALA A 483 21.02 -11.66 4.21
CA ALA A 483 21.98 -11.62 5.32
C ALA A 483 21.54 -12.48 6.52
N GLY A 484 20.23 -12.69 6.69
CA GLY A 484 19.64 -13.51 7.75
C GLY A 484 19.76 -15.02 7.50
N ILE A 485 19.62 -15.46 6.24
CA ILE A 485 19.52 -16.89 5.90
C ILE A 485 20.78 -17.48 5.27
N LEU A 486 21.62 -16.68 4.61
CA LEU A 486 22.82 -17.19 3.94
C LEU A 486 23.99 -17.35 4.88
N ARG A 487 24.78 -18.41 4.68
CA ARG A 487 26.12 -18.52 5.26
C ARG A 487 27.00 -17.38 4.75
N GLU A 488 28.04 -17.05 5.46
CA GLU A 488 28.91 -15.92 5.08
C GLU A 488 29.56 -16.13 3.69
N GLU A 489 29.99 -17.35 3.39
CA GLU A 489 30.54 -17.70 2.07
C GLU A 489 29.53 -17.53 0.93
N ASP A 490 28.29 -17.97 1.13
CA ASP A 490 27.20 -17.82 0.16
C ASP A 490 26.81 -16.35 -0.02
N ARG A 491 26.82 -15.57 1.05
CA ARG A 491 26.56 -14.15 1.03
C ARG A 491 27.61 -13.37 0.21
N LEU A 492 28.88 -13.70 0.41
CA LEU A 492 29.97 -13.12 -0.36
C LEU A 492 29.88 -13.50 -1.84
N LEU A 493 29.58 -14.76 -2.14
CA LEU A 493 29.36 -15.23 -3.51
C LEU A 493 28.19 -14.48 -4.18
N GLN A 494 27.07 -14.31 -3.47
CA GLN A 494 25.92 -13.54 -3.98
C GLN A 494 26.32 -12.10 -4.30
N GLN A 495 27.04 -11.43 -3.40
CA GLN A 495 27.49 -10.04 -3.62
C GLN A 495 28.42 -9.91 -4.83
N GLN A 496 29.36 -10.84 -5.00
CA GLN A 496 30.26 -10.88 -6.15
C GLN A 496 29.50 -11.14 -7.45
N ARG A 497 28.59 -12.11 -7.44
CA ARG A 497 27.78 -12.44 -8.61
C ARG A 497 26.88 -11.28 -9.02
N LEU A 498 26.19 -10.67 -8.06
CA LEU A 498 25.35 -9.50 -8.30
C LEU A 498 26.17 -8.33 -8.87
N ALA A 499 27.34 -8.06 -8.31
CA ALA A 499 28.24 -7.04 -8.83
C ALA A 499 28.68 -7.32 -10.28
N SER A 500 28.88 -8.58 -10.64
CA SER A 500 29.20 -8.98 -12.03
C SER A 500 28.00 -8.77 -12.96
N ILE A 501 26.79 -9.15 -12.54
CA ILE A 501 25.55 -8.95 -13.30
C ILE A 501 25.30 -7.47 -13.57
N GLN A 502 25.50 -6.61 -12.56
CA GLN A 502 25.32 -5.16 -12.67
C GLN A 502 26.21 -4.52 -13.76
N GLN A 503 27.36 -5.13 -14.06
CA GLN A 503 28.33 -4.64 -15.04
C GLN A 503 28.06 -5.12 -16.48
N ILE A 504 27.06 -5.95 -16.71
CA ILE A 504 26.72 -6.46 -18.05
C ILE A 504 25.91 -5.38 -18.80
N PRO A 505 26.41 -4.86 -19.95
CA PRO A 505 25.73 -3.77 -20.66
C PRO A 505 24.45 -4.23 -21.38
N LEU A 506 24.42 -5.46 -21.90
CA LEU A 506 23.28 -5.98 -22.64
C LEU A 506 22.18 -6.46 -21.66
N GLU A 507 20.99 -5.90 -21.79
CA GLU A 507 19.85 -6.16 -20.90
C GLU A 507 19.46 -7.65 -20.90
N ASN A 508 19.32 -8.27 -22.07
CA ASN A 508 18.97 -9.69 -22.16
C ASN A 508 20.00 -10.60 -21.46
N SER A 509 21.29 -10.33 -21.64
CA SER A 509 22.35 -11.09 -20.99
C SER A 509 22.34 -10.87 -19.47
N ARG A 510 22.03 -9.67 -19.03
CA ARG A 510 21.86 -9.33 -17.61
C ARG A 510 20.70 -10.10 -16.98
N SER A 511 19.57 -10.14 -17.69
CA SER A 511 18.36 -10.88 -17.27
C SER A 511 18.61 -12.39 -17.21
N GLU A 512 19.34 -12.96 -18.20
CA GLU A 512 19.72 -14.37 -18.21
C GLU A 512 20.60 -14.73 -17.01
N GLU A 513 21.63 -13.95 -16.73
CA GLU A 513 22.53 -14.16 -15.60
C GLU A 513 21.82 -14.02 -14.24
N LEU A 514 20.87 -13.09 -14.14
CA LEU A 514 20.05 -12.91 -12.94
C LEU A 514 19.12 -14.11 -12.73
N ARG A 515 18.46 -14.59 -13.80
CA ARG A 515 17.62 -15.79 -13.78
C ARG A 515 18.42 -17.01 -13.34
N ASP A 516 19.61 -17.22 -13.90
CA ASP A 516 20.46 -18.36 -13.58
C ASP A 516 20.95 -18.29 -12.12
N HIS A 517 21.17 -17.09 -11.58
CA HIS A 517 21.50 -16.91 -10.17
C HIS A 517 20.34 -17.32 -9.25
N PHE A 518 19.11 -16.91 -9.54
CA PHE A 518 17.94 -17.38 -8.79
C PHE A 518 17.68 -18.88 -8.94
N TYR A 519 17.88 -19.42 -10.15
CA TYR A 519 17.75 -20.86 -10.38
C TYR A 519 18.72 -21.66 -9.51
N GLN A 520 19.96 -21.19 -9.31
CA GLN A 520 20.92 -21.83 -8.40
C GLN A 520 20.43 -21.81 -6.94
N TRP A 521 19.88 -20.70 -6.47
CA TRP A 521 19.32 -20.62 -5.12
C TRP A 521 18.11 -21.53 -4.92
N MET A 522 17.24 -21.63 -5.91
CA MET A 522 16.11 -22.56 -5.91
C MET A 522 16.58 -24.02 -5.97
N SER A 523 17.58 -24.34 -6.78
CA SER A 523 18.14 -25.71 -6.90
C SER A 523 18.78 -26.18 -5.59
N ARG A 524 19.33 -25.28 -4.80
CA ARG A 524 19.85 -25.54 -3.44
C ARG A 524 18.77 -25.49 -2.36
N SER A 525 17.52 -25.23 -2.72
CA SER A 525 16.39 -25.07 -1.81
C SER A 525 16.58 -23.98 -0.74
N ILE A 526 17.39 -22.97 -1.03
CA ILE A 526 17.58 -21.81 -0.15
C ILE A 526 16.35 -20.92 -0.18
N ILE A 527 15.78 -20.74 -1.37
CA ILE A 527 14.50 -20.08 -1.59
C ILE A 527 13.71 -20.88 -2.63
N THR A 528 12.41 -21.02 -2.42
CA THR A 528 11.52 -21.71 -3.36
C THR A 528 10.18 -21.00 -3.41
N PRO A 529 9.75 -20.49 -4.58
CA PRO A 529 8.40 -19.99 -4.77
C PRO A 529 7.37 -21.13 -4.58
N LEU A 530 6.29 -20.83 -3.89
CA LEU A 530 5.21 -21.78 -3.60
C LEU A 530 4.00 -21.54 -4.49
N PHE A 531 3.57 -20.29 -4.57
CA PHE A 531 2.45 -19.88 -5.42
C PHE A 531 2.62 -18.42 -5.88
N ASN A 532 2.01 -18.12 -7.02
CA ASN A 532 1.96 -16.77 -7.58
C ASN A 532 0.61 -16.14 -7.26
N TYR A 533 0.62 -14.83 -6.94
CA TYR A 533 -0.58 -14.06 -6.74
C TYR A 533 -1.19 -13.64 -8.07
N GLN A 534 -2.49 -13.87 -8.22
CA GLN A 534 -3.29 -13.29 -9.29
C GLN A 534 -4.34 -12.38 -8.65
N TYR A 535 -4.31 -11.10 -9.00
CA TYR A 535 -5.28 -10.17 -8.48
C TYR A 535 -6.41 -9.93 -9.47
N GLN A 536 -7.62 -10.02 -8.95
CA GLN A 536 -8.81 -9.56 -9.61
C GLN A 536 -9.36 -8.39 -8.82
N VAL A 537 -9.57 -7.28 -9.48
CA VAL A 537 -10.13 -6.06 -8.89
C VAL A 537 -11.43 -5.74 -9.60
N SER A 538 -12.45 -5.41 -8.84
CA SER A 538 -13.70 -4.89 -9.39
C SER A 538 -13.56 -3.39 -9.62
N ALA A 539 -13.78 -2.94 -10.86
CA ALA A 539 -13.79 -1.51 -11.14
C ALA A 539 -15.00 -0.85 -10.46
N PRO A 540 -14.84 0.35 -9.88
CA PRO A 540 -15.97 1.11 -9.36
C PRO A 540 -16.99 1.41 -10.44
N PRO A 541 -18.27 1.57 -10.10
CA PRO A 541 -19.26 2.07 -11.06
C PRO A 541 -18.86 3.46 -11.56
N ARG A 542 -19.26 3.76 -12.78
CA ARG A 542 -19.02 5.06 -13.43
C ARG A 542 -17.54 5.42 -13.62
N ILE A 543 -16.66 4.43 -13.72
CA ILE A 543 -15.27 4.63 -14.10
C ILE A 543 -14.90 3.73 -15.28
N SER A 544 -14.03 4.22 -16.14
CA SER A 544 -13.51 3.54 -17.34
C SER A 544 -11.98 3.67 -17.39
N GLY A 545 -11.33 2.95 -18.30
CA GLY A 545 -9.87 2.99 -18.46
C GLY A 545 -9.10 2.43 -17.27
N VAL A 546 -9.75 1.61 -16.42
CA VAL A 546 -9.11 1.02 -15.25
C VAL A 546 -8.10 -0.01 -15.67
N GLN A 547 -6.84 0.21 -15.33
CA GLN A 547 -5.74 -0.71 -15.50
C GLN A 547 -5.10 -0.97 -14.14
N LEU A 548 -4.63 -2.20 -13.92
CA LEU A 548 -3.91 -2.54 -12.69
C LEU A 548 -2.42 -2.31 -12.87
N THR A 549 -1.84 -1.56 -11.96
CA THR A 549 -0.39 -1.47 -11.81
C THR A 549 0.18 -2.80 -11.26
N ALA A 550 1.49 -2.97 -11.33
CA ALA A 550 2.18 -4.11 -10.71
C ALA A 550 1.93 -4.23 -9.20
N TRP A 551 1.54 -3.14 -8.55
CA TRP A 551 1.21 -3.10 -7.12
C TRP A 551 -0.22 -3.58 -6.81
N GLY A 552 -1.01 -3.94 -7.84
CA GLY A 552 -2.41 -4.33 -7.70
C GLY A 552 -3.36 -3.16 -7.43
N TRP A 553 -2.94 -1.93 -7.74
CA TRP A 553 -3.74 -0.71 -7.63
C TRP A 553 -4.13 -0.21 -9.03
N PHE A 554 -5.07 0.73 -9.09
CA PHE A 554 -5.41 1.37 -10.35
C PHE A 554 -4.32 2.32 -10.82
N ASP A 555 -4.04 2.30 -12.11
CA ASP A 555 -3.34 3.42 -12.73
C ASP A 555 -4.29 4.62 -12.84
N PHE A 556 -4.15 5.55 -11.91
CA PHE A 556 -5.00 6.73 -11.86
C PHE A 556 -4.81 7.67 -13.05
N CYS A 557 -3.70 7.56 -13.77
CA CYS A 557 -3.45 8.38 -14.95
C CYS A 557 -4.26 7.94 -16.16
N GLN A 558 -4.66 6.65 -16.22
CA GLN A 558 -5.45 6.09 -17.32
C GLN A 558 -6.95 6.01 -16.99
N ALA A 559 -7.32 6.07 -15.73
CA ALA A 559 -8.71 6.03 -15.30
C ALA A 559 -9.43 7.34 -15.63
N TRP A 560 -10.68 7.24 -16.06
CA TRP A 560 -11.51 8.39 -16.40
C TRP A 560 -12.98 8.14 -16.06
N VAL A 561 -13.73 9.22 -15.85
CA VAL A 561 -15.16 9.17 -15.54
C VAL A 561 -15.93 9.54 -16.81
N PRO A 562 -16.77 8.64 -17.37
CA PRO A 562 -17.65 9.00 -18.48
C PRO A 562 -18.53 10.20 -18.13
N PRO A 563 -18.67 11.19 -19.01
CA PRO A 563 -19.56 12.32 -18.75
C PRO A 563 -21.01 11.82 -18.63
N PRO A 564 -21.84 12.49 -17.82
CA PRO A 564 -23.25 12.17 -17.78
C PRO A 564 -23.87 12.35 -19.17
N LEU A 565 -24.62 11.35 -19.60
CA LEU A 565 -25.36 11.48 -20.85
C LEU A 565 -26.30 12.70 -20.78
N PRO A 566 -26.40 13.51 -21.83
CA PRO A 566 -27.43 14.54 -21.89
C PRO A 566 -28.79 13.89 -21.56
N GLN A 567 -29.53 14.42 -20.60
CA GLN A 567 -30.91 14.00 -20.44
C GLN A 567 -31.62 14.35 -21.77
N GLU A 568 -32.03 13.34 -22.50
CA GLU A 568 -33.00 13.56 -23.59
C GLU A 568 -34.19 14.28 -22.95
N ASN A 569 -34.37 15.53 -23.33
CA ASN A 569 -35.53 16.31 -22.88
C ASN A 569 -36.78 15.52 -23.26
N ALA A 570 -37.40 14.87 -22.27
CA ALA A 570 -38.68 14.19 -22.39
C ALA A 570 -39.83 15.20 -22.46
#